data_2c038644fdd3e2d82648d9bc6f4a2f89
#
_entry.id   2c038644fdd3e2d82648d9bc6f4a2f89
#
_cell.length_a   1.000
_cell.length_b   1.000
_cell.length_c   1.000
_cell.angle_alpha   90.00
_cell.angle_beta   90.00
_cell.angle_gamma   90.00
#
_symmetry.space_group_name_H-M   'P 1'
#
loop_
_entity.id
_entity.type
_entity.pdbx_description
1 polymer ?
#
loop_
_entity_poly.entity_id
_entity_poly.type
_entity_poly.pdbx_seq_one_letter_code
_entity_poly.pdbx_strand_id
1 'polypeptide(L)'
;MKKALKITLYVIIGLFVAIQLYPDGIPRENPPVETVIEWPDQQAKELFYAACADCHSNETKWPWYSYIAPAKWAVKNHVIDGRRHFNISVQGFGKDAHEAGEVIREDYMPLQEYTLMHSEAKLTPEQKELLANTLDQMFAKEE
;
A
#
# COMPACT_ATOMS: atom_id res chain seq x y z
N MET A 1 -34.23 25.41 -12.65
CA MET A 1 -32.80 25.09 -12.50
C MET A 1 -32.33 25.00 -11.03
N LYS A 2 -32.46 26.04 -10.18
CA LYS A 2 -31.99 26.03 -8.78
C LYS A 2 -32.61 24.92 -7.90
N LYS A 3 -33.91 24.59 -8.08
CA LYS A 3 -34.60 23.54 -7.31
C LYS A 3 -34.10 22.13 -7.71
N ALA A 4 -33.92 21.85 -9.01
CA ALA A 4 -33.39 20.58 -9.48
C ALA A 4 -31.97 20.36 -8.97
N LEU A 5 -31.09 21.37 -9.05
CA LEU A 5 -29.72 21.28 -8.53
C LEU A 5 -29.67 20.95 -7.04
N LYS A 6 -30.55 21.55 -6.22
CA LYS A 6 -30.63 21.22 -4.78
C LYS A 6 -31.06 19.77 -4.54
N ILE A 7 -32.05 19.29 -5.30
CA ILE A 7 -32.51 17.90 -5.17
C ILE A 7 -31.39 16.94 -5.53
N THR A 8 -30.69 17.18 -6.66
CA THR A 8 -29.55 16.36 -7.07
C THR A 8 -28.46 16.34 -5.99
N LEU A 9 -28.14 17.49 -5.40
CA LEU A 9 -27.14 17.57 -4.32
C LEU A 9 -27.55 16.72 -3.10
N TYR A 10 -28.82 16.83 -2.67
CA TYR A 10 -29.31 16.04 -1.54
C TYR A 10 -29.29 14.53 -1.83
N VAL A 11 -29.62 14.13 -3.06
CA VAL A 11 -29.54 12.72 -3.48
C VAL A 11 -28.09 12.22 -3.42
N ILE A 12 -27.13 13.00 -3.96
CA ILE A 12 -25.70 12.62 -3.90
C ILE A 12 -25.22 12.48 -2.45
N ILE A 13 -25.56 13.44 -1.60
CA ILE A 13 -25.19 13.38 -0.16
C ILE A 13 -25.85 12.16 0.49
N GLY A 14 -27.12 11.91 0.24
CA GLY A 14 -27.83 10.74 0.76
C GLY A 14 -27.18 9.42 0.34
N LEU A 15 -26.82 9.29 -0.93
CA LEU A 15 -26.11 8.12 -1.45
C LEU A 15 -24.71 7.97 -0.83
N PHE A 16 -23.98 9.09 -0.69
CA PHE A 16 -22.67 9.08 -0.03
C PHE A 16 -22.77 8.62 1.43
N VAL A 17 -23.76 9.10 2.17
CA VAL A 17 -24.00 8.64 3.55
C VAL A 17 -24.39 7.17 3.57
N ALA A 18 -25.26 6.74 2.66
CA ALA A 18 -25.72 5.35 2.59
C ALA A 18 -24.56 4.36 2.35
N ILE A 19 -23.61 4.70 1.46
CA ILE A 19 -22.48 3.80 1.21
C ILE A 19 -21.48 3.71 2.38
N GLN A 20 -21.48 4.68 3.33
CA GLN A 20 -20.66 4.56 4.54
C GLN A 20 -21.14 3.42 5.45
N LEU A 21 -22.45 3.11 5.42
CA LEU A 21 -23.05 2.06 6.24
C LEU A 21 -22.74 0.65 5.72
N TYR A 22 -22.25 0.53 4.47
CA TYR A 22 -21.88 -0.76 3.92
C TYR A 22 -20.57 -1.25 4.56
N PRO A 23 -20.59 -2.41 5.26
CA PRO A 23 -19.43 -2.92 5.96
C PRO A 23 -18.34 -3.33 4.95
N ASP A 24 -17.08 -3.06 5.28
CA ASP A 24 -15.93 -3.54 4.50
C ASP A 24 -15.37 -4.88 5.02
N GLY A 25 -15.84 -5.33 6.18
CA GLY A 25 -15.60 -6.67 6.71
C GLY A 25 -14.16 -6.95 7.15
N ILE A 26 -13.28 -5.95 7.20
CA ILE A 26 -11.89 -6.16 7.64
C ILE A 26 -11.54 -5.22 8.77
N PRO A 27 -11.09 -5.77 9.91
CA PRO A 27 -10.49 -4.98 10.96
C PRO A 27 -9.21 -4.32 10.42
N ARG A 28 -9.01 -3.03 10.75
CA ARG A 28 -7.78 -2.30 10.47
C ARG A 28 -6.77 -2.57 11.58
N GLU A 29 -6.55 -3.85 11.81
CA GLU A 29 -5.57 -4.33 12.77
C GLU A 29 -4.39 -4.91 12.01
N ASN A 30 -3.21 -4.65 12.52
CA ASN A 30 -2.00 -5.23 11.97
C ASN A 30 -1.76 -6.59 12.63
N PRO A 31 -1.53 -7.66 11.86
CA PRO A 31 -1.06 -8.92 12.41
C PRO A 31 0.29 -8.74 13.13
N PRO A 32 0.68 -9.67 14.01
CA PRO A 32 2.00 -9.65 14.62
C PRO A 32 3.11 -9.66 13.56
N VAL A 33 4.21 -8.96 13.85
CA VAL A 33 5.45 -9.08 13.08
C VAL A 33 6.13 -10.38 13.50
N GLU A 34 6.28 -11.31 12.58
CA GLU A 34 6.86 -12.65 12.85
C GLU A 34 8.37 -12.65 12.61
N THR A 35 8.83 -11.81 11.70
CA THR A 35 10.24 -11.74 11.30
C THR A 35 10.70 -10.29 11.27
N VAL A 36 11.88 -10.04 11.81
CA VAL A 36 12.59 -8.77 11.69
C VAL A 36 13.77 -9.00 10.76
N ILE A 37 13.77 -8.30 9.63
CA ILE A 37 14.85 -8.42 8.63
C ILE A 37 15.96 -7.41 8.91
N GLU A 38 17.20 -7.83 8.66
CA GLU A 38 18.36 -6.94 8.65
C GLU A 38 18.47 -6.28 7.28
N TRP A 39 18.57 -4.96 7.25
CA TRP A 39 18.72 -4.20 6.03
C TRP A 39 20.18 -3.95 5.75
N PRO A 40 20.70 -4.31 4.56
CA PRO A 40 22.07 -4.02 4.19
C PRO A 40 22.34 -2.52 3.96
N ASP A 41 21.29 -1.77 3.65
CA ASP A 41 21.32 -0.33 3.42
C ASP A 41 20.23 0.40 4.20
N GLN A 42 20.61 1.39 5.00
CA GLN A 42 19.67 2.13 5.85
C GLN A 42 18.78 3.06 5.02
N GLN A 43 19.28 3.64 3.93
CA GLN A 43 18.49 4.51 3.05
C GLN A 43 17.44 3.70 2.31
N ALA A 44 17.79 2.51 1.81
CA ALA A 44 16.83 1.60 1.19
C ALA A 44 15.72 1.18 2.17
N LYS A 45 16.06 0.93 3.44
CA LYS A 45 15.07 0.69 4.49
C LYS A 45 14.09 1.85 4.61
N GLU A 46 14.58 3.07 4.72
CA GLU A 46 13.74 4.27 4.85
C GLU A 46 12.81 4.45 3.64
N LEU A 47 13.34 4.23 2.42
CA LEU A 47 12.55 4.28 1.19
C LEU A 47 11.48 3.20 1.16
N PHE A 48 11.79 1.98 1.61
CA PHE A 48 10.81 0.90 1.71
C PHE A 48 9.68 1.24 2.66
N TYR A 49 10.01 1.76 3.85
CA TYR A 49 8.99 2.15 4.82
C TYR A 49 8.17 3.37 4.40
N ALA A 50 8.71 4.23 3.54
CA ALA A 50 7.97 5.36 2.98
C ALA A 50 7.03 4.95 1.82
N ALA A 51 7.42 3.96 1.00
CA ALA A 51 6.76 3.69 -0.26
C ALA A 51 6.04 2.33 -0.35
N CYS A 52 6.40 1.34 0.48
CA CYS A 52 5.98 -0.05 0.31
C CYS A 52 5.36 -0.67 1.56
N ALA A 53 5.88 -0.33 2.76
CA ALA A 53 5.57 -1.02 4.00
C ALA A 53 4.09 -1.03 4.37
N ASP A 54 3.32 0.00 4.02
CA ASP A 54 1.88 0.06 4.32
C ASP A 54 1.09 -1.10 3.69
N CYS A 55 1.53 -1.57 2.51
CA CYS A 55 0.89 -2.71 1.85
C CYS A 55 1.70 -4.01 1.98
N HIS A 56 3.02 -3.93 2.19
CA HIS A 56 3.93 -5.06 2.15
C HIS A 56 4.57 -5.40 3.51
N SER A 57 3.90 -5.01 4.60
CA SER A 57 4.27 -5.39 5.96
C SER A 57 3.05 -5.58 6.87
N ASN A 58 3.28 -6.08 8.10
CA ASN A 58 2.29 -6.09 9.17
C ASN A 58 2.32 -4.80 10.00
N GLU A 59 2.88 -3.70 9.44
CA GLU A 59 3.05 -2.41 10.12
C GLU A 59 2.34 -1.27 9.38
N THR A 60 1.21 -1.58 8.71
CA THR A 60 0.40 -0.60 7.97
C THR A 60 0.03 0.59 8.85
N LYS A 61 0.31 1.79 8.36
CA LYS A 61 -0.18 3.04 8.92
C LYS A 61 -1.50 3.40 8.23
N TRP A 62 -2.61 3.03 8.84
CA TRP A 62 -3.93 3.22 8.25
C TRP A 62 -4.27 4.71 8.11
N PRO A 63 -4.33 5.27 6.88
CA PRO A 63 -4.64 6.68 6.70
C PRO A 63 -6.13 6.96 6.98
N TRP A 64 -6.48 8.22 7.29
CA TRP A 64 -7.85 8.61 7.61
C TRP A 64 -8.88 8.25 6.52
N TYR A 65 -8.48 8.32 5.24
CA TYR A 65 -9.38 8.00 4.12
C TYR A 65 -9.63 6.48 3.99
N SER A 66 -8.85 5.63 4.64
CA SER A 66 -9.09 4.20 4.70
C SER A 66 -10.36 3.82 5.47
N TYR A 67 -10.98 4.79 6.15
CA TYR A 67 -12.25 4.63 6.86
C TYR A 67 -13.45 5.19 6.09
N ILE A 68 -13.22 5.82 4.94
CA ILE A 68 -14.25 6.52 4.16
C ILE A 68 -14.47 5.84 2.82
N ALA A 69 -15.72 5.45 2.52
CA ALA A 69 -16.09 4.91 1.21
C ALA A 69 -16.06 6.01 0.13
N PRO A 70 -15.60 5.71 -1.10
CA PRO A 70 -15.21 4.39 -1.60
C PRO A 70 -13.75 4.00 -1.31
N ALA A 71 -12.90 4.93 -0.84
CA ALA A 71 -11.46 4.69 -0.65
C ALA A 71 -11.17 3.53 0.33
N LYS A 72 -12.04 3.35 1.34
CA LYS A 72 -11.90 2.26 2.32
C LYS A 72 -11.76 0.87 1.69
N TRP A 73 -12.45 0.62 0.57
CA TRP A 73 -12.38 -0.68 -0.12
C TRP A 73 -11.09 -0.82 -0.94
N ALA A 74 -10.67 0.25 -1.61
CA ALA A 74 -9.44 0.25 -2.39
C ALA A 74 -8.22 0.03 -1.49
N VAL A 75 -8.08 0.82 -0.42
CA VAL A 75 -6.95 0.68 0.54
C VAL A 75 -6.92 -0.72 1.15
N LYS A 76 -8.07 -1.24 1.57
CA LYS A 76 -8.20 -2.60 2.07
C LYS A 76 -7.67 -3.64 1.10
N ASN A 77 -8.12 -3.57 -0.16
CA ASN A 77 -7.73 -4.54 -1.17
C ASN A 77 -6.22 -4.45 -1.45
N HIS A 78 -5.65 -3.25 -1.54
CA HIS A 78 -4.21 -3.06 -1.72
C HIS A 78 -3.38 -3.66 -0.58
N VAL A 79 -3.82 -3.52 0.68
CA VAL A 79 -3.11 -4.11 1.82
C VAL A 79 -3.21 -5.64 1.82
N ILE A 80 -4.38 -6.20 1.51
CA ILE A 80 -4.56 -7.66 1.44
C ILE A 80 -3.73 -8.24 0.31
N ASP A 81 -3.84 -7.66 -0.88
CA ASP A 81 -3.15 -8.15 -2.07
C ASP A 81 -1.64 -7.95 -1.92
N GLY A 82 -1.19 -6.81 -1.41
CA GLY A 82 0.22 -6.55 -1.12
C GLY A 82 0.81 -7.61 -0.18
N ARG A 83 0.17 -7.85 0.96
CA ARG A 83 0.62 -8.87 1.93
C ARG A 83 0.59 -10.29 1.37
N ARG A 84 -0.31 -10.59 0.44
CA ARG A 84 -0.40 -11.93 -0.19
C ARG A 84 0.75 -12.19 -1.17
N HIS A 85 1.15 -11.16 -1.92
CA HIS A 85 2.24 -11.26 -2.88
C HIS A 85 3.60 -11.22 -2.19
N PHE A 86 3.79 -10.23 -1.33
CA PHE A 86 5.04 -9.97 -0.64
C PHE A 86 4.78 -9.30 0.71
N ASN A 87 5.36 -9.83 1.79
CA ASN A 87 5.21 -9.27 3.15
C ASN A 87 6.49 -9.50 3.94
N ILE A 88 7.20 -8.41 4.26
CA ILE A 88 8.48 -8.48 4.98
C ILE A 88 8.34 -8.91 6.44
N SER A 89 7.14 -8.90 6.98
CA SER A 89 6.88 -9.22 8.39
C SER A 89 6.63 -10.70 8.66
N VAL A 90 6.63 -11.55 7.63
CA VAL A 90 6.39 -12.99 7.76
C VAL A 90 7.56 -13.82 7.25
N GLN A 91 7.70 -15.05 7.76
CA GLN A 91 8.73 -15.97 7.28
C GLN A 91 8.56 -16.28 5.79
N GLY A 92 9.66 -16.26 5.03
CA GLY A 92 9.68 -16.56 3.61
C GLY A 92 9.13 -15.42 2.73
N PHE A 93 8.73 -14.30 3.31
CA PHE A 93 8.36 -13.02 2.66
C PHE A 93 7.26 -13.10 1.60
N GLY A 94 6.74 -14.26 1.25
CA GLY A 94 5.76 -14.48 0.19
C GLY A 94 6.39 -14.96 -1.11
N LYS A 95 5.54 -15.43 -2.03
CA LYS A 95 5.96 -16.11 -3.27
C LYS A 95 6.61 -15.18 -4.30
N ASP A 96 6.28 -13.90 -4.27
CA ASP A 96 6.66 -12.92 -5.28
C ASP A 96 7.72 -11.91 -4.74
N ALA A 97 8.32 -12.17 -3.57
CA ALA A 97 9.32 -11.29 -2.97
C ALA A 97 10.52 -11.04 -3.90
N HIS A 98 10.93 -12.05 -4.68
CA HIS A 98 12.04 -11.98 -5.63
C HIS A 98 11.77 -11.08 -6.85
N GLU A 99 10.51 -10.71 -7.11
CA GLU A 99 10.12 -9.81 -8.19
C GLU A 99 10.08 -8.33 -7.74
N ALA A 100 10.31 -8.07 -6.44
CA ALA A 100 10.12 -6.74 -5.86
C ALA A 100 11.00 -5.67 -6.52
N GLY A 101 12.23 -5.98 -6.88
CA GLY A 101 13.12 -5.05 -7.59
C GLY A 101 12.67 -4.77 -9.02
N GLU A 102 12.22 -5.79 -9.75
CA GLU A 102 11.74 -5.67 -11.12
C GLU A 102 10.53 -4.74 -11.22
N VAL A 103 9.49 -4.97 -10.41
CA VAL A 103 8.26 -4.15 -10.45
C VAL A 103 8.48 -2.68 -10.07
N ILE A 104 9.54 -2.38 -9.30
CA ILE A 104 9.96 -1.00 -9.00
C ILE A 104 10.59 -0.35 -10.22
N ARG A 105 11.49 -1.06 -10.93
CA ARG A 105 12.15 -0.56 -12.15
C ARG A 105 11.17 -0.33 -13.29
N GLU A 106 10.14 -1.18 -13.38
CA GLU A 106 9.09 -1.08 -14.39
C GLU A 106 7.97 -0.07 -14.06
N ASP A 107 8.11 0.68 -12.96
CA ASP A 107 7.13 1.68 -12.49
C ASP A 107 5.74 1.11 -12.14
N TYR A 108 5.63 -0.19 -11.91
CA TYR A 108 4.40 -0.79 -11.36
C TYR A 108 4.25 -0.49 -9.87
N MET A 109 5.37 -0.33 -9.15
CA MET A 109 5.39 0.03 -7.72
C MET A 109 6.31 1.24 -7.46
N PRO A 110 5.93 2.12 -6.54
CA PRO A 110 4.66 2.20 -5.79
C PRO A 110 3.47 2.56 -6.69
N LEU A 111 2.26 2.14 -6.30
CA LEU A 111 1.03 2.44 -7.04
C LEU A 111 0.82 3.96 -7.20
N GLN A 112 0.36 4.39 -8.37
CA GLN A 112 0.17 5.82 -8.68
C GLN A 112 -0.85 6.47 -7.74
N GLU A 113 -1.97 5.79 -7.42
CA GLU A 113 -2.97 6.26 -6.49
C GLU A 113 -2.43 6.41 -5.06
N TYR A 114 -1.49 5.56 -4.65
CA TYR A 114 -0.80 5.70 -3.36
C TYR A 114 0.08 6.95 -3.35
N THR A 115 0.88 7.15 -4.38
CA THR A 115 1.80 8.31 -4.47
C THR A 115 1.09 9.65 -4.65
N LEU A 116 -0.19 9.67 -5.05
CA LEU A 116 -1.00 10.88 -5.08
C LEU A 116 -1.32 11.40 -3.67
N MET A 117 -1.48 10.50 -2.71
CA MET A 117 -1.83 10.81 -1.32
C MET A 117 -0.60 10.83 -0.40
N HIS A 118 0.50 10.21 -0.83
CA HIS A 118 1.75 10.04 -0.08
C HIS A 118 2.92 10.57 -0.91
N SER A 119 3.24 11.85 -0.73
CA SER A 119 4.33 12.50 -1.49
C SER A 119 5.70 11.91 -1.20
N GLU A 120 5.90 11.39 0.01
CA GLU A 120 7.09 10.69 0.48
C GLU A 120 7.35 9.36 -0.23
N ALA A 121 6.31 8.77 -0.82
CA ALA A 121 6.40 7.54 -1.60
C ALA A 121 6.83 7.78 -3.06
N LYS A 122 6.99 9.03 -3.49
CA LYS A 122 7.47 9.37 -4.83
C LYS A 122 8.99 9.24 -4.89
N LEU A 123 9.44 8.11 -5.40
CA LEU A 123 10.86 7.81 -5.52
C LEU A 123 11.48 8.47 -6.77
N THR A 124 12.69 9.02 -6.62
CA THR A 124 13.50 9.44 -7.78
C THR A 124 14.04 8.19 -8.50
N PRO A 125 14.53 8.32 -9.75
CA PRO A 125 15.15 7.19 -10.46
C PRO A 125 16.29 6.54 -9.66
N GLU A 126 17.12 7.34 -9.00
CA GLU A 126 18.25 6.86 -8.18
C GLU A 126 17.75 6.11 -6.93
N GLN A 127 16.68 6.60 -6.30
CA GLN A 127 16.06 5.95 -5.15
C GLN A 127 15.40 4.62 -5.53
N LYS A 128 14.75 4.56 -6.70
CA LYS A 128 14.19 3.31 -7.25
C LYS A 128 15.27 2.28 -7.45
N GLU A 129 16.38 2.66 -8.09
CA GLU A 129 17.47 1.74 -8.37
C GLU A 129 18.15 1.27 -7.07
N LEU A 130 18.39 2.15 -6.10
CA LEU A 130 18.92 1.78 -4.79
C LEU A 130 17.99 0.77 -4.09
N LEU A 131 16.70 1.07 -4.02
CA LEU A 131 15.73 0.21 -3.36
C LEU A 131 15.59 -1.14 -4.07
N ALA A 132 15.48 -1.13 -5.41
CA ALA A 132 15.35 -2.34 -6.21
C ALA A 132 16.57 -3.27 -6.06
N ASN A 133 17.79 -2.73 -6.17
CA ASN A 133 19.01 -3.51 -5.98
C ASN A 133 19.11 -4.10 -4.57
N THR A 134 18.71 -3.33 -3.57
CA THR A 134 18.69 -3.81 -2.17
C THR A 134 17.70 -4.97 -1.99
N LEU A 135 16.49 -4.84 -2.54
CA LEU A 135 15.48 -5.90 -2.45
C LEU A 135 15.87 -7.14 -3.24
N ASP A 136 16.47 -6.99 -4.43
CA ASP A 136 17.01 -8.11 -5.21
C ASP A 136 18.08 -8.88 -4.41
N GLN A 137 18.97 -8.15 -3.73
CA GLN A 137 19.98 -8.76 -2.87
C GLN A 137 19.39 -9.51 -1.67
N MET A 138 18.33 -8.95 -1.07
CA MET A 138 17.69 -9.52 0.12
C MET A 138 16.80 -10.73 -0.20
N PHE A 139 16.20 -10.75 -1.39
CA PHE A 139 15.18 -11.73 -1.76
C PHE A 139 15.53 -12.55 -2.99
N ALA A 140 16.82 -12.59 -3.36
CA ALA A 140 17.31 -13.50 -4.39
C ALA A 140 16.83 -14.92 -4.09
N LYS A 141 16.31 -15.63 -5.11
CA LYS A 141 16.05 -17.06 -4.97
C LYS A 141 17.39 -17.77 -4.71
N GLU A 142 17.47 -18.52 -3.63
CA GLU A 142 18.53 -19.51 -3.49
C GLU A 142 18.36 -20.54 -4.61
N GLU A 143 19.34 -20.66 -5.51
CA GLU A 143 19.39 -21.68 -6.56
C GLU A 143 19.65 -23.07 -5.97
#